data_07fa6416db982cba210020d7fe458319
#
_entry.id   07fa6416db982cba210020d7fe458319
#
_cell.length_a   1.000
_cell.length_b   1.000
_cell.length_c   1.000
_cell.angle_alpha   90.00
_cell.angle_beta   90.00
_cell.angle_gamma   90.00
#
_symmetry.space_group_name_H-M   'P 1'
#
loop_
_entity.id
_entity.type
_entity.pdbx_description
1 polymer ?
#
loop_
_entity_poly.entity_id
_entity_poly.type
_entity_poly.pdbx_seq_one_letter_code
_entity_poly.pdbx_strand_id
1 'polypeptide(L)' 'DRPGLLKEFTAIIADDGTNIRSVDTKATSEGTMVVDFVVETVDVRHLNKLVLNLRKVPGVRDVHRVQKV' A
#
# COMPACT_ATOMS: atom_id res chain seq x y z
N ASP A 1 0.56 11.01 10.19
CA ASP A 1 -0.48 10.07 9.74
C ASP A 1 -1.85 10.66 9.98
N ARG A 2 -2.71 10.62 8.99
CA ARG A 2 -4.04 11.20 9.10
C ARG A 2 -5.11 10.12 9.20
N PRO A 3 -6.22 10.41 9.87
CA PRO A 3 -7.32 9.46 9.98
C PRO A 3 -7.83 9.04 8.60
N GLY A 4 -8.12 7.77 8.44
CA GLY A 4 -8.68 7.25 7.20
C GLY A 4 -7.68 6.91 6.12
N LEU A 5 -6.38 7.15 6.36
CA LEU A 5 -5.36 6.88 5.34
C LEU A 5 -5.30 5.40 4.97
N LEU A 6 -5.34 4.53 5.96
CA LEU A 6 -5.33 3.09 5.70
C LEU A 6 -6.56 2.66 4.91
N LYS A 7 -7.71 3.21 5.24
CA LYS A 7 -8.93 2.92 4.52
C LYS A 7 -8.84 3.37 3.08
N GLU A 8 -8.28 4.55 2.85
CA GLU A 8 -8.10 5.09 1.50
C GLU A 8 -7.16 4.20 0.68
N PHE A 9 -6.06 3.75 1.27
CA PHE A 9 -5.13 2.83 0.63
C PHE A 9 -5.81 1.54 0.25
N THR A 10 -6.53 0.95 1.18
CA THR A 10 -7.23 -0.31 0.96
C THR A 10 -8.24 -0.18 -0.18
N ALA A 11 -8.96 0.93 -0.22
CA ALA A 11 -9.93 1.18 -1.28
C ALA A 11 -9.26 1.30 -2.65
N ILE A 12 -8.13 2.00 -2.73
CA ILE A 12 -7.40 2.15 -3.98
C ILE A 12 -6.94 0.79 -4.50
N ILE A 13 -6.38 -0.04 -3.62
CA ILE A 13 -5.89 -1.36 -4.01
C ILE A 13 -7.07 -2.23 -4.46
N ALA A 14 -8.16 -2.21 -3.74
CA ALA A 14 -9.35 -3.00 -4.09
C ALA A 14 -9.96 -2.55 -5.41
N ASP A 15 -10.07 -1.23 -5.62
CA ASP A 15 -10.64 -0.68 -6.85
C ASP A 15 -9.77 -0.98 -8.06
N ASP A 16 -8.48 -1.18 -7.84
CA ASP A 16 -7.54 -1.55 -8.89
C ASP A 16 -7.75 -2.99 -9.37
N GLY A 17 -8.56 -3.77 -8.65
CA GLY A 17 -8.78 -5.19 -8.96
C GLY A 17 -7.72 -6.09 -8.38
N THR A 18 -6.85 -5.55 -7.56
CA THR A 18 -5.79 -6.31 -6.91
C THR A 18 -6.34 -7.00 -5.68
N ASN A 19 -6.02 -8.27 -5.52
CA ASN A 19 -6.47 -9.03 -4.37
C ASN A 19 -5.50 -8.85 -3.20
N ILE A 20 -6.01 -8.37 -2.08
CA ILE A 20 -5.21 -8.19 -0.86
C ILE A 20 -5.23 -9.49 -0.08
N ARG A 21 -4.07 -10.08 0.15
CA ARG A 21 -3.94 -11.31 0.92
C ARG A 21 -3.77 -11.03 2.40
N SER A 22 -3.03 -10.00 2.74
CA SER A 22 -2.83 -9.64 4.14
C SER A 22 -2.43 -8.19 4.26
N VAL A 23 -2.69 -7.63 5.43
CA VAL A 23 -2.30 -6.28 5.80
C VAL A 23 -1.72 -6.35 7.20
N ASP A 24 -0.54 -5.78 7.39
CA ASP A 24 0.10 -5.73 8.70
C ASP A 24 0.56 -4.31 8.95
N THR A 25 0.31 -3.80 10.15
CA THR A 25 0.66 -2.42 10.49
C THR A 25 1.58 -2.39 11.69
N LYS A 26 2.53 -1.45 11.67
CA LYS A 26 3.45 -1.24 12.77
C LYS A 26 3.64 0.24 13.00
N ALA A 27 3.55 0.66 14.25
CA ALA A 27 3.88 2.03 14.62
C ALA A 27 5.39 2.14 14.81
N THR A 28 5.96 3.25 14.36
CA THR A 28 7.38 3.53 14.57
C THR A 28 7.56 4.44 15.77
N SER A 29 8.79 4.53 16.26
CA SER A 29 9.10 5.42 17.38
C SER A 29 8.99 6.90 16.99
N GLU A 30 8.91 7.20 15.70
CA GLU A 30 8.83 8.57 15.20
C GLU A 30 7.40 9.05 14.98
N GLY A 31 6.42 8.26 15.39
CA GLY A 31 5.03 8.63 15.21
C GLY A 31 4.44 8.36 13.84
N THR A 32 5.18 7.65 12.99
CA THR A 32 4.68 7.23 11.69
C THR A 32 4.20 5.79 11.75
N MET A 33 3.59 5.33 10.69
CA MET A 33 3.11 3.97 10.60
C MET A 33 3.65 3.31 9.34
N VAL A 34 4.10 2.08 9.47
CA VAL A 34 4.49 1.24 8.34
C VAL A 34 3.37 0.24 8.11
N VAL A 35 2.93 0.14 6.88
CA VAL A 35 1.88 -0.82 6.50
C VAL A 35 2.43 -1.74 5.43
N ASP A 36 2.39 -3.03 5.71
CA ASP A 36 2.80 -4.05 4.75
C ASP A 36 1.56 -4.69 4.15
N PHE A 37 1.40 -4.54 2.85
CA PHE A 37 0.34 -5.22 2.11
C PHE A 37 0.96 -6.38 1.35
N VAL A 38 0.37 -7.55 1.48
CA VAL A 38 0.68 -8.68 0.61
C VAL A 38 -0.45 -8.80 -0.38
N VAL A 39 -0.13 -8.69 -1.65
CA VAL A 39 -1.14 -8.62 -2.70
C VAL A 39 -0.82 -9.60 -3.83
N GLU A 40 -1.87 -9.96 -4.57
CA GLU A 40 -1.73 -10.76 -5.78
C GLU A 40 -2.08 -9.86 -6.96
N THR A 41 -1.16 -9.72 -7.87
CA THR A 41 -1.35 -8.91 -9.07
C THR A 41 -1.26 -9.76 -10.32
N VAL A 42 -1.72 -9.20 -11.44
CA VAL A 42 -1.67 -9.90 -12.71
C VAL A 42 -0.21 -10.01 -13.20
N ASP A 43 0.53 -8.93 -13.10
CA ASP A 43 1.92 -8.92 -13.53
C ASP A 43 2.65 -7.74 -12.88
N VAL A 44 3.96 -7.65 -13.13
CA VAL A 44 4.82 -6.61 -12.54
C VAL A 44 4.43 -5.22 -13.03
N ARG A 45 4.03 -5.10 -14.29
CA ARG A 45 3.61 -3.80 -14.84
C ARG A 45 2.41 -3.26 -14.09
N HIS A 46 1.44 -4.12 -13.83
CA HIS A 46 0.25 -3.77 -13.08
C HIS A 46 0.63 -3.32 -11.66
N LEU A 47 1.52 -4.07 -11.02
CA LEU A 47 1.98 -3.73 -9.66
C LEU A 47 2.69 -2.38 -9.65
N ASN A 48 3.56 -2.11 -10.62
CA ASN A 48 4.28 -0.85 -10.68
C ASN A 48 3.32 0.34 -10.82
N LYS A 49 2.28 0.17 -11.62
CA LYS A 49 1.28 1.22 -11.79
C LYS A 49 0.52 1.47 -10.47
N LEU A 50 0.19 0.40 -9.77
CA LEU A 50 -0.48 0.52 -8.47
C LEU A 50 0.40 1.28 -7.48
N VAL A 51 1.69 0.97 -7.42
CA VAL A 51 2.63 1.66 -6.54
C VAL A 51 2.65 3.16 -6.86
N LEU A 52 2.69 3.51 -8.13
CA LEU A 52 2.69 4.91 -8.54
C LEU A 52 1.41 5.63 -8.09
N ASN A 53 0.27 4.96 -8.19
CA ASN A 53 -0.99 5.54 -7.75
C ASN A 53 -1.04 5.74 -6.24
N LEU A 54 -0.50 4.79 -5.49
CA LEU A 54 -0.48 4.90 -4.04
C LEU A 54 0.44 6.02 -3.56
N ARG A 55 1.52 6.30 -4.29
CA ARG A 55 2.41 7.40 -3.95
C ARG A 55 1.76 8.76 -4.05
N LYS A 56 0.68 8.88 -4.81
CA LYS A 56 -0.02 10.14 -4.99
C LYS A 56 -0.96 10.48 -3.84
N VAL A 57 -1.19 9.55 -2.93
CA VAL A 57 -2.12 9.77 -1.82
C VAL A 57 -1.49 10.75 -0.83
N PRO A 58 -2.19 11.85 -0.48
CA PRO A 58 -1.65 12.80 0.50
C PRO A 58 -1.41 12.13 1.84
N GLY A 59 -0.28 12.45 2.46
CA GLY A 59 0.09 11.88 3.75
C GLY A 59 0.99 10.66 3.65
N VAL A 60 1.22 10.16 2.45
CA VAL A 60 2.10 9.02 2.22
C VAL A 60 3.52 9.53 2.04
N ARG A 61 4.46 8.98 2.79
CA ARG A 61 5.86 9.38 2.73
C ARG A 61 6.63 8.58 1.68
N ASP A 62 6.36 7.28 1.61
CA ASP A 62 7.04 6.41 0.65
C ASP A 62 6.23 5.15 0.43
N VAL A 63 6.29 4.65 -0.79
CA VAL A 63 5.69 3.37 -1.17
C VAL A 63 6.68 2.67 -2.08
N HIS A 64 7.01 1.44 -1.75
CA HIS A 64 7.85 0.62 -2.62
C HIS A 64 7.44 -0.83 -2.46
N ARG A 65 7.73 -1.60 -3.48
CA ARG A 65 7.44 -3.03 -3.43
C ARG A 65 8.65 -3.80 -2.93
N VAL A 66 8.36 -4.89 -2.22
CA VAL A 66 9.38 -5.82 -1.76
C VAL A 66 9.05 -7.17 -2.35
N GLN A 67 10.01 -7.76 -3.01
CA GLN A 67 9.84 -9.09 -3.58
C GLN A 67 10.27 -10.11 -2.54
N LYS A 68 9.34 -10.99 -2.18
CA LYS A 68 9.65 -12.10 -1.29
C LYS A 68 9.79 -13.37 -2.11
N VAL A 69 10.81 -14.10 -1.77
CA VAL A 69 11.08 -15.37 -2.43
C VAL A 69 10.55 -16.51 -1.59
#